data_be172b3acc6900d5cceb886a1c2f6a51
#
_entry.id   be172b3acc6900d5cceb886a1c2f6a51
#
_cell.length_a   1.000
_cell.length_b   1.000
_cell.length_c   1.000
_cell.angle_alpha   90.00
_cell.angle_beta   90.00
_cell.angle_gamma   90.00
#
_symmetry.space_group_name_H-M   'P 1'
#
loop_
_entity.id
_entity.type
_entity.pdbx_description
1 polymer ?
#
loop_
_entity_poly.entity_id
_entity_poly.type
_entity_poly.pdbx_seq_one_letter_code
_entity_poly.pdbx_strand_id
1 'polypeptide(L)'
;MDARMWHQQATTPPPPLPDPIPVEVFDDLPDAQQDAYWQALTSALGTLVFPSILAEHAALHLTRIVERNQRRPPGAKWIGSVSAPFAIGKSTFVKAWAHALYRHELGPACADPRPTWSPEAGVTADWIPQVYITLRTASKIRDVLAALLLTRGYPSEGLVRVTTTRVIHAFRQHGVRLLLSDDCHFLDVSNKASRDMLDFLKYLNTELDELGGTMILVGAELRESPLYLDPQINSRLDRVTLGPYGYGTDQERQLWQRFLKDAEAVLLPYFDCAPPGIFSRQLAGHIFRRTQGYVGDTALLLTEALLAAFDDGSETVTTAHLDAVTLSARAAAAEIKLRAPAAPPSKRRKLKVAVS
;
A
#
# COMPACT_ATOMS: atom_id res chain seq x y z
N MET A 1 -11.28 3.49 9.79
CA MET A 1 -10.62 2.56 10.73
C MET A 1 -10.51 3.31 12.04
N ASP A 2 -10.92 2.74 13.16
CA ASP A 2 -10.79 3.42 14.44
C ASP A 2 -9.33 3.32 15.00
N ALA A 3 -9.01 4.15 15.99
CA ALA A 3 -7.66 4.25 16.52
C ALA A 3 -7.20 2.97 17.25
N ARG A 4 -8.11 2.22 17.86
CA ARG A 4 -7.78 0.94 18.55
C ARG A 4 -7.42 -0.13 17.54
N MET A 5 -8.22 -0.26 16.48
CA MET A 5 -7.91 -1.19 15.37
C MET A 5 -6.61 -0.81 14.69
N TRP A 6 -6.34 0.49 14.50
CA TRP A 6 -5.06 0.95 13.94
C TRP A 6 -3.88 0.55 14.83
N HIS A 7 -3.98 0.82 16.12
CA HIS A 7 -2.97 0.42 17.10
C HIS A 7 -2.74 -1.10 17.09
N GLN A 8 -3.81 -1.89 17.18
CA GLN A 8 -3.73 -3.34 17.14
C GLN A 8 -3.04 -3.84 15.87
N GLN A 9 -3.45 -3.35 14.69
CA GLN A 9 -2.81 -3.74 13.42
C GLN A 9 -1.34 -3.31 13.34
N ALA A 10 -1.00 -2.15 13.90
CA ALA A 10 0.36 -1.66 13.89
C ALA A 10 1.29 -2.43 14.84
N THR A 11 0.78 -2.92 15.97
CA THR A 11 1.57 -3.55 17.03
C THR A 11 1.52 -5.07 17.04
N THR A 12 0.51 -5.68 16.41
CA THR A 12 0.46 -7.13 16.25
C THR A 12 1.39 -7.56 15.11
N PRO A 13 2.42 -8.38 15.38
CA PRO A 13 3.25 -8.91 14.32
C PRO A 13 2.44 -9.83 13.40
N PRO A 14 2.78 -9.92 12.11
CA PRO A 14 2.20 -10.94 11.25
C PRO A 14 2.52 -12.34 11.79
N PRO A 15 1.69 -13.35 11.51
CA PRO A 15 2.00 -14.72 11.89
C PRO A 15 3.36 -15.14 11.29
N PRO A 16 4.25 -15.73 12.10
CA PRO A 16 5.55 -16.17 11.62
C PRO A 16 5.35 -17.35 10.66
N LEU A 17 6.19 -17.43 9.65
CA LEU A 17 6.30 -18.63 8.83
C LEU A 17 6.74 -19.79 9.74
N PRO A 18 6.09 -20.98 9.66
CA PRO A 18 6.57 -22.15 10.39
C PRO A 18 7.94 -22.57 9.87
N ASP A 19 8.71 -23.26 10.70
CA ASP A 19 9.98 -23.81 10.24
C ASP A 19 9.76 -24.81 9.10
N PRO A 20 10.55 -24.73 8.02
CA PRO A 20 10.47 -25.69 6.93
C PRO A 20 10.76 -27.11 7.43
N ILE A 21 9.96 -28.07 7.00
CA ILE A 21 10.19 -29.49 7.27
C ILE A 21 10.24 -30.26 5.95
N PRO A 22 11.11 -31.28 5.82
CA PRO A 22 11.13 -32.14 4.64
C PRO A 22 9.79 -32.84 4.41
N VAL A 23 9.45 -33.11 3.14
CA VAL A 23 8.18 -33.76 2.77
C VAL A 23 8.03 -35.07 3.48
N GLU A 24 9.08 -35.92 3.53
CA GLU A 24 9.07 -37.22 4.23
C GLU A 24 8.73 -37.05 5.73
N VAL A 25 9.23 -36.01 6.38
CA VAL A 25 8.94 -35.69 7.79
C VAL A 25 7.49 -35.24 7.97
N PHE A 26 6.98 -34.47 7.02
CA PHE A 26 5.59 -33.99 7.03
C PHE A 26 4.62 -35.15 6.88
N ASP A 27 4.88 -36.09 5.97
CA ASP A 27 4.04 -37.28 5.71
C ASP A 27 3.98 -38.25 6.92
N ASP A 28 5.06 -38.30 7.71
CA ASP A 28 5.13 -39.09 8.93
C ASP A 28 4.44 -38.44 10.15
N LEU A 29 4.01 -37.16 10.04
CA LEU A 29 3.29 -36.51 11.14
C LEU A 29 1.86 -37.08 11.30
N PRO A 30 1.34 -37.13 12.53
CA PRO A 30 -0.08 -37.36 12.76
C PRO A 30 -0.96 -36.31 12.06
N ASP A 31 -2.11 -36.70 11.51
CA ASP A 31 -3.06 -35.87 10.77
C ASP A 31 -3.29 -34.47 11.43
N ALA A 32 -3.52 -34.47 12.76
CA ALA A 32 -3.74 -33.23 13.50
C ALA A 32 -2.52 -32.26 13.49
N GLN A 33 -1.29 -32.79 13.37
CA GLN A 33 -0.08 -31.99 13.26
C GLN A 33 0.14 -31.51 11.84
N GLN A 34 -0.18 -32.33 10.83
CA GLN A 34 -0.19 -31.90 9.43
C GLN A 34 -1.18 -30.75 9.22
N ASP A 35 -2.42 -30.88 9.73
CA ASP A 35 -3.43 -29.83 9.66
C ASP A 35 -2.96 -28.54 10.35
N ALA A 36 -2.36 -28.64 11.54
CA ALA A 36 -1.86 -27.48 12.26
C ALA A 36 -0.71 -26.77 11.52
N TYR A 37 0.22 -27.52 10.95
CA TYR A 37 1.31 -26.99 10.14
C TYR A 37 0.78 -26.30 8.88
N TRP A 38 -0.15 -26.94 8.17
CA TRP A 38 -0.79 -26.39 6.98
C TRP A 38 -1.54 -25.10 7.26
N GLN A 39 -2.29 -25.04 8.36
CA GLN A 39 -2.98 -23.82 8.79
C GLN A 39 -1.99 -22.70 9.14
N ALA A 40 -0.88 -23.00 9.82
CA ALA A 40 0.15 -22.04 10.14
C ALA A 40 0.82 -21.50 8.86
N LEU A 41 1.18 -22.39 7.92
CA LEU A 41 1.81 -22.03 6.66
C LEU A 41 0.89 -21.15 5.79
N THR A 42 -0.35 -21.58 5.58
CA THR A 42 -1.33 -20.84 4.77
C THR A 42 -1.66 -19.47 5.37
N SER A 43 -1.80 -19.40 6.71
CA SER A 43 -2.03 -18.13 7.42
C SER A 43 -0.86 -17.16 7.27
N ALA A 44 0.36 -17.67 7.42
CA ALA A 44 1.57 -16.85 7.28
C ALA A 44 1.78 -16.37 5.83
N LEU A 45 1.63 -17.25 4.84
CA LEU A 45 1.73 -16.92 3.42
C LEU A 45 0.68 -15.90 2.99
N GLY A 46 -0.55 -16.00 3.51
CA GLY A 46 -1.63 -15.05 3.22
C GLY A 46 -1.37 -13.61 3.67
N THR A 47 -0.44 -13.43 4.62
CA THR A 47 -0.03 -12.11 5.13
C THR A 47 1.38 -11.71 4.70
N LEU A 48 2.07 -12.55 3.96
CA LEU A 48 3.44 -12.36 3.56
C LEU A 48 3.61 -11.18 2.61
N VAL A 49 4.51 -10.28 2.95
CA VAL A 49 4.91 -9.16 2.10
C VAL A 49 6.37 -9.36 1.71
N PHE A 50 6.64 -9.59 0.44
CA PHE A 50 8.02 -9.73 -0.03
C PHE A 50 8.73 -8.38 -0.02
N PRO A 51 10.02 -8.35 0.38
CA PRO A 51 10.85 -7.16 0.27
C PRO A 51 10.85 -6.61 -1.17
N SER A 52 10.69 -5.30 -1.31
CA SER A 52 10.65 -4.65 -2.61
C SER A 52 11.46 -3.37 -2.56
N ILE A 53 12.53 -3.30 -3.34
CA ILE A 53 13.38 -2.10 -3.45
C ILE A 53 12.59 -0.87 -3.89
N LEU A 54 11.54 -1.04 -4.71
CA LEU A 54 10.68 0.05 -5.15
C LEU A 54 9.82 0.58 -3.98
N ALA A 55 9.30 -0.35 -3.16
CA ALA A 55 8.56 0.01 -1.95
C ALA A 55 9.47 0.65 -0.89
N GLU A 56 10.70 0.15 -0.71
CA GLU A 56 11.69 0.72 0.19
C GLU A 56 12.05 2.16 -0.18
N HIS A 57 12.33 2.42 -1.47
CA HIS A 57 12.60 3.78 -1.95
C HIS A 57 11.41 4.72 -1.73
N ALA A 58 10.20 4.24 -1.99
CA ALA A 58 8.98 5.01 -1.74
C ALA A 58 8.78 5.29 -0.23
N ALA A 59 9.02 4.31 0.63
CA ALA A 59 8.94 4.45 2.08
C ALA A 59 9.97 5.47 2.61
N LEU A 60 11.22 5.39 2.16
CA LEU A 60 12.26 6.36 2.50
C LEU A 60 11.89 7.78 2.06
N HIS A 61 11.30 7.92 0.88
CA HIS A 61 10.85 9.23 0.40
C HIS A 61 9.72 9.79 1.28
N LEU A 62 8.71 8.99 1.61
CA LEU A 62 7.63 9.39 2.54
C LEU A 62 8.19 9.78 3.92
N THR A 63 9.11 9.01 4.47
CA THR A 63 9.76 9.31 5.74
C THR A 63 10.49 10.66 5.69
N ARG A 64 11.23 10.94 4.61
CA ARG A 64 11.89 12.24 4.42
C ARG A 64 10.91 13.41 4.34
N ILE A 65 9.72 13.22 3.76
CA ILE A 65 8.67 14.26 3.75
C ILE A 65 8.23 14.57 5.19
N VAL A 66 7.93 13.53 5.99
CA VAL A 66 7.53 13.68 7.39
C VAL A 66 8.62 14.38 8.20
N GLU A 67 9.85 13.89 8.15
CA GLU A 67 11.00 14.48 8.86
C GLU A 67 11.26 15.94 8.45
N ARG A 68 11.17 16.24 7.16
CA ARG A 68 11.34 17.61 6.65
C ARG A 68 10.26 18.54 7.20
N ASN A 69 9.02 18.10 7.25
CA ASN A 69 7.92 18.86 7.82
C ASN A 69 8.09 19.08 9.33
N GLN A 70 8.55 18.08 10.07
CA GLN A 70 8.82 18.20 11.51
C GLN A 70 9.92 19.21 11.84
N ARG A 71 10.93 19.36 10.97
CA ARG A 71 12.06 20.31 11.17
C ARG A 71 11.71 21.74 10.78
N ARG A 72 10.62 21.98 10.07
CA ARG A 72 10.21 23.33 9.63
C ARG A 72 9.36 24.03 10.70
N PRO A 73 9.51 25.36 10.84
CA PRO A 73 8.58 26.12 11.65
C PRO A 73 7.15 26.02 11.07
N PRO A 74 6.12 26.33 11.88
CA PRO A 74 4.75 26.42 11.38
C PRO A 74 4.63 27.27 10.13
N GLY A 75 3.84 26.83 9.16
CA GLY A 75 3.67 27.49 7.86
C GLY A 75 3.21 26.50 6.80
N ALA A 76 3.37 26.81 5.53
CA ALA A 76 2.91 25.92 4.45
C ALA A 76 3.84 24.71 4.26
N LYS A 77 3.50 23.58 4.85
CA LYS A 77 4.25 22.33 4.75
C LYS A 77 3.91 21.54 3.49
N TRP A 78 4.79 20.56 3.21
CA TRP A 78 4.61 19.67 2.08
C TRP A 78 3.53 18.64 2.38
N ILE A 79 2.74 18.34 1.34
CA ILE A 79 1.78 17.25 1.33
C ILE A 79 2.43 16.10 0.57
N GLY A 80 2.58 14.94 1.19
CA GLY A 80 3.01 13.76 0.47
C GLY A 80 1.89 13.22 -0.40
N SER A 81 2.21 12.77 -1.60
CA SER A 81 1.22 12.19 -2.53
C SER A 81 1.74 10.89 -3.10
N VAL A 82 1.03 9.79 -2.77
CA VAL A 82 1.32 8.46 -3.31
C VAL A 82 0.39 8.17 -4.47
N SER A 83 0.96 8.18 -5.68
CA SER A 83 0.24 7.86 -6.91
C SER A 83 0.70 6.50 -7.44
N ALA A 84 -0.24 5.60 -7.70
CA ALA A 84 0.05 4.25 -8.16
C ALA A 84 -1.07 3.71 -9.05
N PRO A 85 -0.81 2.76 -9.96
CA PRO A 85 -1.86 2.06 -10.68
C PRO A 85 -2.82 1.32 -9.76
N PHE A 86 -4.00 0.97 -10.28
CA PHE A 86 -4.93 0.07 -9.57
C PHE A 86 -4.28 -1.29 -9.34
N ALA A 87 -4.65 -1.96 -8.25
CA ALA A 87 -4.20 -3.31 -7.89
C ALA A 87 -2.68 -3.49 -7.64
N ILE A 88 -1.90 -2.42 -7.51
CA ILE A 88 -0.45 -2.51 -7.20
C ILE A 88 -0.15 -2.81 -5.71
N GLY A 89 -1.15 -2.72 -4.84
CA GLY A 89 -0.95 -2.84 -3.38
C GLY A 89 -0.66 -1.53 -2.66
N LYS A 90 -1.03 -0.36 -3.22
CA LYS A 90 -0.75 0.96 -2.63
C LYS A 90 -1.22 1.13 -1.19
N SER A 91 -2.45 0.70 -0.87
CA SER A 91 -3.00 0.81 0.49
C SER A 91 -2.25 -0.08 1.47
N THR A 92 -1.88 -1.30 1.05
CA THR A 92 -1.04 -2.22 1.83
C THR A 92 0.33 -1.61 2.10
N PHE A 93 0.98 -1.07 1.07
CA PHE A 93 2.26 -0.39 1.19
C PHE A 93 2.20 0.79 2.16
N VAL A 94 1.23 1.69 1.98
CA VAL A 94 1.11 2.90 2.82
C VAL A 94 0.80 2.55 4.27
N LYS A 95 -0.05 1.55 4.52
CA LYS A 95 -0.32 1.05 5.87
C LYS A 95 0.92 0.44 6.50
N ALA A 96 1.65 -0.42 5.79
CA ALA A 96 2.87 -1.04 6.30
C ALA A 96 3.93 0.01 6.67
N TRP A 97 4.14 1.02 5.82
CA TRP A 97 5.01 2.15 6.10
C TRP A 97 4.54 2.95 7.32
N ALA A 98 3.26 3.30 7.36
CA ALA A 98 2.71 4.09 8.46
C ALA A 98 2.76 3.33 9.80
N HIS A 99 2.49 2.02 9.80
CA HIS A 99 2.63 1.18 11.00
C HIS A 99 4.08 1.09 11.49
N ALA A 100 5.07 1.03 10.59
CA ALA A 100 6.48 1.07 10.97
C ALA A 100 6.83 2.41 11.63
N LEU A 101 6.39 3.52 11.04
CA LEU A 101 6.56 4.86 11.61
C LEU A 101 5.82 5.01 12.96
N TYR A 102 4.61 4.45 13.08
CA TYR A 102 3.82 4.43 14.31
C TYR A 102 4.56 3.74 15.46
N ARG A 103 5.10 2.54 15.20
CA ARG A 103 5.90 1.81 16.20
C ARG A 103 7.14 2.58 16.60
N HIS A 104 7.80 3.21 15.64
CA HIS A 104 8.98 4.05 15.93
C HIS A 104 8.63 5.25 16.83
N GLU A 105 7.49 5.90 16.58
CA GLU A 105 7.04 7.08 17.33
C GLU A 105 6.59 6.72 18.75
N LEU A 106 5.83 5.64 18.92
CA LEU A 106 5.37 5.19 20.23
C LEU A 106 6.49 4.54 21.06
N GLY A 107 7.47 3.90 20.42
CA GLY A 107 8.53 3.18 21.11
C GLY A 107 7.98 2.18 22.15
N PRO A 108 8.39 2.28 23.43
CA PRO A 108 7.90 1.36 24.48
C PRO A 108 6.39 1.42 24.71
N ALA A 109 5.72 2.53 24.41
CA ALA A 109 4.28 2.68 24.58
C ALA A 109 3.47 1.78 23.63
N CYS A 110 4.10 1.14 22.63
CA CYS A 110 3.48 0.10 21.80
C CYS A 110 2.95 -1.10 22.60
N ALA A 111 3.51 -1.37 23.78
CA ALA A 111 3.07 -2.47 24.64
C ALA A 111 1.79 -2.15 25.42
N ASP A 112 1.41 -0.88 25.52
CA ASP A 112 0.15 -0.46 26.15
C ASP A 112 -0.97 -0.55 25.12
N PRO A 113 -2.03 -1.32 25.35
CA PRO A 113 -3.18 -1.41 24.44
C PRO A 113 -3.93 -0.08 24.26
N ARG A 114 -3.67 0.90 25.12
CA ARG A 114 -4.23 2.24 25.08
C ARG A 114 -3.16 3.28 25.44
N PRO A 115 -2.19 3.56 24.55
CA PRO A 115 -1.13 4.50 24.85
C PRO A 115 -1.69 5.89 25.17
N THR A 116 -1.12 6.53 26.17
CA THR A 116 -1.53 7.87 26.66
C THR A 116 -0.37 8.85 26.60
N TRP A 117 -0.69 10.13 26.53
CA TRP A 117 0.27 11.24 26.59
C TRP A 117 -0.34 12.46 27.29
N SER A 118 0.49 13.46 27.56
CA SER A 118 0.03 14.73 28.16
C SER A 118 0.05 15.85 27.10
N PRO A 119 -1.11 16.27 26.56
CA PRO A 119 -1.17 17.42 25.67
C PRO A 119 -0.86 18.74 26.40
N GLU A 120 -1.19 18.83 27.69
CA GLU A 120 -0.98 19.97 28.57
C GLU A 120 -0.68 19.47 29.98
N ALA A 121 -0.06 20.32 30.81
CA ALA A 121 0.22 19.99 32.20
C ALA A 121 -1.05 19.59 32.98
N GLY A 122 -1.04 18.39 33.55
CA GLY A 122 -2.16 17.85 34.33
C GLY A 122 -3.29 17.23 33.51
N VAL A 123 -3.20 17.19 32.17
CA VAL A 123 -4.16 16.57 31.28
C VAL A 123 -3.57 15.29 30.71
N THR A 124 -4.29 14.18 30.79
CA THR A 124 -3.94 12.90 30.15
C THR A 124 -4.97 12.59 29.07
N ALA A 125 -4.50 12.23 27.90
CA ALA A 125 -5.33 11.85 26.76
C ALA A 125 -4.77 10.61 26.04
N ASP A 126 -5.61 9.92 25.28
CA ASP A 126 -5.16 8.84 24.40
C ASP A 126 -4.17 9.40 23.37
N TRP A 127 -3.05 8.73 23.19
CA TRP A 127 -2.07 9.12 22.19
C TRP A 127 -2.36 8.45 20.84
N ILE A 128 -2.83 9.25 19.88
CA ILE A 128 -3.23 8.81 18.55
C ILE A 128 -2.44 9.61 17.50
N PRO A 129 -1.14 9.35 17.34
CA PRO A 129 -0.30 10.17 16.47
C PRO A 129 -0.66 10.06 14.98
N GLN A 130 -1.36 9.01 14.59
CA GLN A 130 -1.72 8.75 13.20
C GLN A 130 -3.22 8.54 13.03
N VAL A 131 -3.74 9.06 11.93
CA VAL A 131 -5.15 8.91 11.52
C VAL A 131 -5.19 8.45 10.06
N TYR A 132 -5.86 7.34 9.83
CA TYR A 132 -6.10 6.78 8.50
C TYR A 132 -7.58 6.83 8.16
N ILE A 133 -7.90 7.49 7.06
CA ILE A 133 -9.25 7.53 6.50
C ILE A 133 -9.23 7.06 5.05
N THR A 134 -10.32 6.45 4.61
CA THR A 134 -10.56 6.09 3.22
C THR A 134 -11.70 6.97 2.69
N LEU A 135 -11.45 7.67 1.60
CA LEU A 135 -12.47 8.49 0.95
C LEU A 135 -13.39 7.60 0.10
N ARG A 136 -14.64 8.00 -0.01
CA ARG A 136 -15.62 7.33 -0.86
C ARG A 136 -15.94 8.20 -2.06
N THR A 137 -16.49 7.60 -3.10
CA THR A 137 -16.98 8.34 -4.28
C THR A 137 -17.92 9.47 -3.85
N ALA A 138 -17.70 10.65 -4.39
CA ALA A 138 -18.48 11.87 -4.09
C ALA A 138 -18.48 12.28 -2.60
N SER A 139 -17.42 11.96 -1.84
CA SER A 139 -17.27 12.41 -0.45
C SER A 139 -17.36 13.93 -0.35
N LYS A 140 -18.21 14.40 0.56
CA LYS A 140 -18.34 15.83 0.92
C LYS A 140 -17.48 16.12 2.16
N ILE A 141 -17.21 17.41 2.41
CA ILE A 141 -16.48 17.86 3.61
C ILE A 141 -17.07 17.25 4.90
N ARG A 142 -18.40 17.16 4.99
CA ARG A 142 -19.08 16.53 6.14
C ARG A 142 -18.67 15.07 6.32
N ASP A 143 -18.51 14.32 5.22
CA ASP A 143 -18.18 12.89 5.28
C ASP A 143 -16.73 12.71 5.74
N VAL A 144 -15.82 13.57 5.29
CA VAL A 144 -14.41 13.59 5.73
C VAL A 144 -14.32 13.94 7.20
N LEU A 145 -15.03 14.99 7.65
CA LEU A 145 -15.08 15.39 9.07
C LEU A 145 -15.64 14.28 9.94
N ALA A 146 -16.72 13.62 9.50
CA ALA A 146 -17.32 12.50 10.20
C ALA A 146 -16.30 11.33 10.30
N ALA A 147 -15.64 10.96 9.22
CA ALA A 147 -14.61 9.94 9.24
C ALA A 147 -13.49 10.27 10.21
N LEU A 148 -13.01 11.53 10.23
CA LEU A 148 -11.97 11.98 11.14
C LEU A 148 -12.38 11.94 12.62
N LEU A 149 -13.62 12.23 12.97
CA LEU A 149 -14.11 12.15 14.34
C LEU A 149 -14.37 10.71 14.78
N LEU A 150 -15.00 9.92 13.91
CA LEU A 150 -15.34 8.52 14.19
C LEU A 150 -14.10 7.65 14.44
N THR A 151 -12.95 7.98 13.82
CA THR A 151 -11.69 7.28 14.11
C THR A 151 -11.29 7.34 15.59
N ARG A 152 -11.81 8.29 16.34
CA ARG A 152 -11.51 8.54 17.77
C ARG A 152 -12.72 8.40 18.68
N GLY A 153 -13.86 7.90 18.15
CA GLY A 153 -15.09 7.71 18.91
C GLY A 153 -15.85 9.00 19.26
N TYR A 154 -15.55 10.12 18.57
CA TYR A 154 -16.30 11.37 18.78
C TYR A 154 -17.59 11.41 17.95
N PRO A 155 -18.65 12.07 18.47
CA PRO A 155 -19.86 12.34 17.71
C PRO A 155 -19.55 13.15 16.43
N SER A 156 -20.11 12.73 15.31
CA SER A 156 -19.86 13.32 13.98
C SER A 156 -20.95 14.27 13.51
N GLU A 157 -22.05 14.42 14.26
CA GLU A 157 -23.18 15.26 13.92
C GLU A 157 -22.86 16.74 14.15
N GLY A 158 -23.47 17.60 13.35
CA GLY A 158 -23.41 19.05 13.52
C GLY A 158 -23.14 19.82 12.22
N LEU A 159 -23.06 21.13 12.37
CA LEU A 159 -22.70 22.04 11.28
C LEU A 159 -21.21 21.87 10.93
N VAL A 160 -20.87 21.96 9.65
CA VAL A 160 -19.48 21.80 9.14
C VAL A 160 -18.49 22.63 9.95
N ARG A 161 -18.81 23.91 10.24
CA ARG A 161 -17.93 24.79 11.03
C ARG A 161 -17.65 24.22 12.44
N VAL A 162 -18.67 23.76 13.13
CA VAL A 162 -18.55 23.22 14.51
C VAL A 162 -17.77 21.91 14.48
N THR A 163 -18.08 21.06 13.52
CA THR A 163 -17.43 19.75 13.34
C THR A 163 -15.96 19.93 12.97
N THR A 164 -15.63 20.93 12.15
CA THR A 164 -14.23 21.27 11.82
C THR A 164 -13.44 21.68 13.06
N THR A 165 -13.97 22.62 13.88
CA THR A 165 -13.32 23.02 15.13
C THR A 165 -13.10 21.83 16.07
N ARG A 166 -14.09 20.92 16.13
CA ARG A 166 -14.00 19.69 16.93
C ARG A 166 -12.90 18.75 16.42
N VAL A 167 -12.74 18.61 15.11
CA VAL A 167 -11.64 17.82 14.50
C VAL A 167 -10.28 18.39 14.86
N ILE A 168 -10.09 19.71 14.74
CA ILE A 168 -8.81 20.36 15.05
C ILE A 168 -8.49 20.24 16.55
N HIS A 169 -9.49 20.46 17.41
CA HIS A 169 -9.31 20.24 18.86
C HIS A 169 -8.92 18.78 19.16
N ALA A 170 -9.58 17.81 18.52
CA ALA A 170 -9.26 16.39 18.69
C ALA A 170 -7.86 16.05 18.19
N PHE A 171 -7.38 16.69 17.10
CA PHE A 171 -6.00 16.52 16.63
C PHE A 171 -4.99 16.98 17.69
N ARG A 172 -5.20 18.15 18.27
CA ARG A 172 -4.36 18.70 19.36
C ARG A 172 -4.39 17.79 20.59
N GLN A 173 -5.60 17.42 21.02
CA GLN A 173 -5.82 16.61 22.22
C GLN A 173 -5.15 15.23 22.13
N HIS A 174 -5.15 14.60 20.96
CA HIS A 174 -4.60 13.26 20.75
C HIS A 174 -3.19 13.22 20.14
N GLY A 175 -2.57 14.38 19.93
CA GLY A 175 -1.21 14.46 19.38
C GLY A 175 -1.08 13.97 17.95
N VAL A 176 -2.10 14.20 17.09
CA VAL A 176 -2.09 13.74 15.70
C VAL A 176 -0.98 14.46 14.92
N ARG A 177 -0.08 13.69 14.31
CA ARG A 177 1.05 14.17 13.51
C ARG A 177 1.07 13.62 12.08
N LEU A 178 0.31 12.57 11.80
CA LEU A 178 0.20 12.00 10.47
C LEU A 178 -1.26 11.78 10.10
N LEU A 179 -1.71 12.41 9.02
CA LEU A 179 -3.01 12.17 8.42
C LEU A 179 -2.84 11.47 7.08
N LEU A 180 -3.36 10.27 6.98
CA LEU A 180 -3.38 9.45 5.78
C LEU A 180 -4.79 9.46 5.19
N SER A 181 -4.93 9.97 3.97
CA SER A 181 -6.19 9.93 3.22
C SER A 181 -6.03 9.01 2.02
N ASP A 182 -6.65 7.84 2.05
CA ASP A 182 -6.62 6.87 0.96
C ASP A 182 -7.80 7.05 0.01
N ASP A 183 -7.64 6.53 -1.21
CA ASP A 183 -8.61 6.61 -2.30
C ASP A 183 -8.95 8.06 -2.74
N CYS A 184 -7.96 8.96 -2.64
CA CYS A 184 -8.12 10.36 -3.03
C CYS A 184 -8.48 10.58 -4.51
N HIS A 185 -8.37 9.56 -5.37
CA HIS A 185 -8.81 9.62 -6.75
C HIS A 185 -10.35 9.75 -6.88
N PHE A 186 -11.10 9.47 -5.82
CA PHE A 186 -12.55 9.73 -5.77
C PHE A 186 -12.92 11.20 -5.52
N LEU A 187 -11.94 12.07 -5.27
CA LEU A 187 -12.17 13.51 -5.20
C LEU A 187 -12.35 14.06 -6.62
N ASP A 188 -13.60 14.12 -7.05
CA ASP A 188 -13.96 14.76 -8.31
C ASP A 188 -14.07 16.29 -8.11
N VAL A 189 -13.19 17.04 -8.74
CA VAL A 189 -13.12 18.53 -8.64
C VAL A 189 -13.70 19.24 -9.85
N SER A 190 -14.49 18.56 -10.67
CA SER A 190 -15.16 19.14 -11.83
C SER A 190 -16.25 20.17 -11.47
N ASN A 191 -16.73 20.17 -10.22
CA ASN A 191 -17.83 20.98 -9.73
C ASN A 191 -17.44 21.85 -8.52
N LYS A 192 -18.36 22.75 -8.09
CA LYS A 192 -18.14 23.66 -6.96
C LYS A 192 -17.85 22.92 -5.65
N ALA A 193 -18.57 21.83 -5.37
CA ALA A 193 -18.40 21.06 -4.12
C ALA A 193 -16.99 20.48 -4.00
N SER A 194 -16.35 20.18 -5.09
CA SER A 194 -15.00 19.65 -5.18
C SER A 194 -13.94 20.72 -4.96
N ARG A 195 -14.18 21.94 -5.43
CA ARG A 195 -13.31 23.08 -5.09
C ARG A 195 -13.36 23.37 -3.60
N ASP A 196 -14.57 23.36 -3.01
CA ASP A 196 -14.74 23.50 -1.56
C ASP A 196 -13.96 22.41 -0.79
N MET A 197 -13.92 21.18 -1.32
CA MET A 197 -13.12 20.10 -0.74
C MET A 197 -11.62 20.36 -0.84
N LEU A 198 -11.12 20.85 -1.96
CA LEU A 198 -9.69 21.22 -2.08
C LEU A 198 -9.31 22.31 -1.10
N ASP A 199 -10.14 23.33 -0.96
CA ASP A 199 -9.90 24.42 0.00
C ASP A 199 -9.96 23.92 1.45
N PHE A 200 -10.86 22.98 1.73
CA PHE A 200 -10.91 22.30 3.02
C PHE A 200 -9.63 21.47 3.31
N LEU A 201 -9.11 20.73 2.33
CA LEU A 201 -7.87 19.97 2.49
C LEU A 201 -6.67 20.89 2.70
N LYS A 202 -6.61 22.05 2.02
CA LYS A 202 -5.58 23.07 2.25
C LYS A 202 -5.64 23.61 3.68
N TYR A 203 -6.87 23.94 4.15
CA TYR A 203 -7.10 24.39 5.51
C TYR A 203 -6.68 23.33 6.53
N LEU A 204 -7.10 22.09 6.33
CA LEU A 204 -6.77 20.97 7.22
C LEU A 204 -5.25 20.70 7.26
N ASN A 205 -4.55 20.85 6.12
CA ASN A 205 -3.10 20.73 6.08
C ASN A 205 -2.42 21.87 6.87
N THR A 206 -2.96 23.10 6.82
CA THR A 206 -2.43 24.22 7.61
C THR A 206 -2.60 24.00 9.10
N GLU A 207 -3.76 23.54 9.55
CA GLU A 207 -4.02 23.24 10.98
C GLU A 207 -3.14 22.07 11.47
N LEU A 208 -2.97 21.04 10.63
CA LEU A 208 -2.11 19.91 10.95
C LEU A 208 -0.63 20.34 11.03
N ASP A 209 -0.24 21.29 10.19
CA ASP A 209 1.09 21.86 10.18
C ASP A 209 1.44 22.58 11.49
N GLU A 210 0.51 23.34 12.07
CA GLU A 210 0.70 23.98 13.36
C GLU A 210 1.00 22.97 14.49
N LEU A 211 0.58 21.72 14.30
CA LEU A 211 0.85 20.60 15.21
C LEU A 211 2.17 19.87 14.88
N GLY A 212 2.93 20.34 13.87
CA GLY A 212 4.10 19.63 13.36
C GLY A 212 3.77 18.39 12.53
N GLY A 213 2.51 18.26 12.11
CA GLY A 213 2.02 17.08 11.38
C GLY A 213 2.23 17.13 9.88
N THR A 214 1.93 16.03 9.23
CA THR A 214 2.05 15.83 7.78
C THR A 214 0.80 15.16 7.23
N MET A 215 0.32 15.63 6.08
CA MET A 215 -0.76 14.99 5.33
C MET A 215 -0.17 14.16 4.18
N ILE A 216 -0.66 12.93 4.03
CA ILE A 216 -0.35 12.05 2.90
C ILE A 216 -1.63 11.71 2.16
N LEU A 217 -1.68 12.01 0.88
CA LEU A 217 -2.78 11.69 -0.02
C LEU A 217 -2.41 10.47 -0.85
N VAL A 218 -3.26 9.46 -0.86
CA VAL A 218 -3.01 8.19 -1.56
C VAL A 218 -4.12 7.95 -2.57
N GLY A 219 -3.78 7.55 -3.77
CA GLY A 219 -4.81 7.24 -4.76
C GLY A 219 -4.27 6.64 -6.05
N ALA A 220 -5.18 6.15 -6.87
CA ALA A 220 -4.83 5.67 -8.19
C ALA A 220 -4.71 6.85 -9.16
N GLU A 221 -3.67 6.81 -10.01
CA GLU A 221 -3.49 7.74 -11.14
C GLU A 221 -3.69 9.23 -10.77
N LEU A 222 -3.27 9.62 -9.55
CA LEU A 222 -3.46 10.97 -9.04
C LEU A 222 -2.85 12.06 -9.94
N ARG A 223 -1.90 11.70 -10.83
CA ARG A 223 -1.29 12.64 -11.77
C ARG A 223 -2.31 13.30 -12.71
N GLU A 224 -3.38 12.61 -13.03
CA GLU A 224 -4.48 13.08 -13.87
C GLU A 224 -5.61 13.69 -13.04
N SER A 225 -5.50 13.59 -11.72
CA SER A 225 -6.48 14.11 -10.80
C SER A 225 -6.43 15.65 -10.75
N PRO A 226 -7.57 16.30 -10.60
CA PRO A 226 -7.66 17.74 -10.37
C PRO A 226 -6.91 18.26 -9.13
N LEU A 227 -6.58 17.38 -8.17
CA LEU A 227 -5.65 17.70 -7.08
C LEU A 227 -4.29 18.23 -7.61
N TYR A 228 -3.81 17.67 -8.71
CA TYR A 228 -2.56 18.07 -9.36
C TYR A 228 -2.72 19.28 -10.29
N LEU A 229 -3.95 19.63 -10.64
CA LEU A 229 -4.25 20.81 -11.46
C LEU A 229 -4.41 22.09 -10.62
N ASP A 230 -4.71 21.97 -9.33
CA ASP A 230 -4.77 23.15 -8.44
C ASP A 230 -3.35 23.65 -8.14
N PRO A 231 -2.99 24.91 -8.54
CA PRO A 231 -1.63 25.43 -8.40
C PRO A 231 -1.16 25.50 -6.93
N GLN A 232 -2.07 25.76 -5.99
CA GLN A 232 -1.73 25.91 -4.57
C GLN A 232 -1.43 24.56 -3.92
N ILE A 233 -2.19 23.52 -4.26
CA ILE A 233 -1.91 22.16 -3.80
C ILE A 233 -0.66 21.64 -4.52
N ASN A 234 -0.61 21.76 -5.84
CA ASN A 234 0.48 21.25 -6.65
C ASN A 234 1.85 21.80 -6.24
N SER A 235 1.92 23.09 -5.85
CA SER A 235 3.17 23.71 -5.36
C SER A 235 3.67 23.12 -4.04
N ARG A 236 2.82 22.41 -3.30
CA ARG A 236 3.12 21.77 -2.01
C ARG A 236 3.16 20.26 -2.07
N LEU A 237 2.81 19.64 -3.22
CA LEU A 237 2.84 18.20 -3.38
C LEU A 237 4.27 17.71 -3.55
N ASP A 238 4.67 16.78 -2.69
CA ASP A 238 5.85 15.95 -2.90
C ASP A 238 5.38 14.56 -3.36
N ARG A 239 5.81 14.18 -4.55
CA ARG A 239 5.22 13.08 -5.30
C ARG A 239 6.01 11.81 -5.15
N VAL A 240 5.39 10.80 -4.59
CA VAL A 240 5.91 9.44 -4.51
C VAL A 240 5.15 8.57 -5.52
N THR A 241 5.87 7.98 -6.44
CA THR A 241 5.29 7.07 -7.44
C THR A 241 5.62 5.65 -7.06
N LEU A 242 4.61 4.80 -6.97
CA LEU A 242 4.75 3.35 -6.84
C LEU A 242 4.26 2.72 -8.15
N GLY A 243 5.11 1.90 -8.78
CA GLY A 243 4.80 1.26 -10.06
C GLY A 243 5.16 -0.23 -10.04
N PRO A 244 4.72 -0.97 -11.06
CA PRO A 244 5.16 -2.35 -11.26
C PRO A 244 6.63 -2.39 -11.67
N TYR A 245 7.27 -3.53 -11.47
CA TYR A 245 8.58 -3.79 -12.04
C TYR A 245 8.49 -3.80 -13.57
N GLY A 246 9.53 -3.28 -14.24
CA GLY A 246 9.68 -3.35 -15.68
C GLY A 246 10.46 -4.60 -16.11
N TYR A 247 10.45 -4.90 -17.42
CA TYR A 247 11.19 -6.00 -18.04
C TYR A 247 11.79 -5.64 -19.41
N GLY A 248 11.66 -4.39 -19.82
CA GLY A 248 12.07 -3.92 -21.15
C GLY A 248 13.57 -3.69 -21.29
N THR A 249 14.21 -3.17 -20.24
CA THR A 249 15.64 -2.86 -20.19
C THR A 249 16.41 -3.87 -19.35
N ASP A 250 17.74 -3.92 -19.49
CA ASP A 250 18.58 -4.77 -18.65
C ASP A 250 18.50 -4.38 -17.17
N GLN A 251 18.45 -3.08 -16.90
CA GLN A 251 18.30 -2.57 -15.54
C GLN A 251 16.96 -2.99 -14.90
N GLU A 252 15.87 -2.89 -15.65
CA GLU A 252 14.56 -3.35 -15.17
C GLU A 252 14.56 -4.85 -14.92
N ARG A 253 15.14 -5.65 -15.83
CA ARG A 253 15.28 -7.11 -15.65
C ARG A 253 16.09 -7.46 -14.41
N GLN A 254 17.18 -6.74 -14.14
CA GLN A 254 18.00 -6.94 -12.94
C GLN A 254 17.21 -6.62 -11.64
N LEU A 255 16.46 -5.52 -11.63
CA LEU A 255 15.60 -5.17 -10.47
C LEU A 255 14.51 -6.22 -10.25
N TRP A 256 13.88 -6.70 -11.32
CA TRP A 256 12.89 -7.76 -11.27
C TRP A 256 13.47 -9.07 -10.74
N GLN A 257 14.62 -9.50 -11.28
CA GLN A 257 15.31 -10.70 -10.82
C GLN A 257 15.77 -10.60 -9.37
N ARG A 258 16.18 -9.42 -8.92
CA ARG A 258 16.50 -9.18 -7.51
C ARG A 258 15.27 -9.36 -6.63
N PHE A 259 14.14 -8.78 -6.99
CA PHE A 259 12.89 -8.96 -6.26
C PHE A 259 12.49 -10.43 -6.15
N LEU A 260 12.57 -11.18 -7.26
CA LEU A 260 12.29 -12.62 -7.25
C LEU A 260 13.31 -13.40 -6.44
N LYS A 261 14.57 -13.00 -6.41
CA LYS A 261 15.60 -13.64 -5.57
C LYS A 261 15.32 -13.43 -4.08
N ASP A 262 14.83 -12.25 -3.70
CA ASP A 262 14.44 -11.97 -2.32
C ASP A 262 13.19 -12.82 -1.93
N ALA A 263 12.25 -13.03 -2.85
CA ALA A 263 11.13 -13.95 -2.67
C ALA A 263 11.59 -15.42 -2.58
N GLU A 264 12.55 -15.84 -3.41
CA GLU A 264 13.18 -17.16 -3.35
C GLU A 264 13.76 -17.45 -1.96
N ALA A 265 14.48 -16.49 -1.38
CA ALA A 265 15.10 -16.67 -0.07
C ALA A 265 14.10 -17.01 1.04
N VAL A 266 12.84 -16.58 0.86
CA VAL A 266 11.74 -16.86 1.80
C VAL A 266 11.04 -18.18 1.49
N LEU A 267 10.83 -18.49 0.19
CA LEU A 267 9.97 -19.60 -0.22
C LEU A 267 10.72 -20.92 -0.50
N LEU A 268 11.96 -20.85 -1.00
CA LEU A 268 12.70 -22.08 -1.36
C LEU A 268 13.00 -23.01 -0.17
N PRO A 269 13.17 -22.54 1.08
CA PRO A 269 13.35 -23.45 2.20
C PRO A 269 12.24 -24.48 2.41
N TYR A 270 11.07 -24.26 1.81
CA TYR A 270 9.92 -25.19 1.86
C TYR A 270 9.97 -26.30 0.79
N PHE A 271 11.01 -26.38 0.00
CA PHE A 271 11.22 -27.40 -1.02
C PHE A 271 12.56 -28.09 -0.83
N ASP A 272 12.55 -29.43 -0.79
CA ASP A 272 13.78 -30.21 -0.56
C ASP A 272 14.79 -30.10 -1.71
N CYS A 273 14.30 -29.98 -2.94
CA CYS A 273 15.14 -30.07 -4.14
C CYS A 273 15.05 -28.86 -5.09
N ALA A 274 14.44 -27.75 -4.67
CA ALA A 274 14.30 -26.60 -5.55
C ALA A 274 15.67 -25.95 -5.86
N PRO A 275 16.06 -25.83 -7.13
CA PRO A 275 17.35 -25.25 -7.47
C PRO A 275 17.35 -23.75 -7.22
N PRO A 276 18.43 -23.18 -6.66
CA PRO A 276 18.59 -21.73 -6.53
C PRO A 276 18.48 -21.03 -7.90
N GLY A 277 17.69 -19.98 -7.97
CA GLY A 277 17.45 -19.25 -9.21
C GLY A 277 16.23 -19.74 -10.01
N ILE A 278 15.40 -20.59 -9.42
CA ILE A 278 14.19 -21.08 -10.11
C ILE A 278 13.23 -19.93 -10.43
N PHE A 279 12.93 -19.06 -9.49
CA PHE A 279 12.06 -17.91 -9.75
C PHE A 279 12.81 -16.75 -10.41
N SER A 280 14.02 -16.45 -9.92
CA SER A 280 14.76 -15.26 -10.34
C SER A 280 15.45 -15.40 -11.69
N ARG A 281 15.69 -16.64 -12.17
CA ARG A 281 16.35 -16.89 -13.47
C ARG A 281 15.50 -17.73 -14.41
N GLN A 282 15.12 -18.96 -14.01
CA GLN A 282 14.44 -19.90 -14.89
C GLN A 282 13.01 -19.48 -15.22
N LEU A 283 12.24 -19.12 -14.22
CA LEU A 283 10.82 -18.76 -14.34
C LEU A 283 10.57 -17.24 -14.38
N ALA A 284 11.61 -16.40 -14.27
CA ALA A 284 11.46 -14.95 -14.16
C ALA A 284 10.62 -14.31 -15.27
N GLY A 285 10.84 -14.73 -16.51
CA GLY A 285 10.08 -14.26 -17.67
C GLY A 285 8.64 -14.77 -17.69
N HIS A 286 8.42 -16.01 -17.21
CA HIS A 286 7.08 -16.58 -17.10
C HIS A 286 6.27 -15.85 -16.02
N ILE A 287 6.83 -15.67 -14.83
CA ILE A 287 6.22 -14.94 -13.73
C ILE A 287 5.90 -13.49 -14.15
N PHE A 288 6.85 -12.82 -14.83
CA PHE A 288 6.61 -11.47 -15.36
C PHE A 288 5.45 -11.44 -16.36
N ARG A 289 5.37 -12.38 -17.29
CA ARG A 289 4.27 -12.45 -18.26
C ARG A 289 2.91 -12.61 -17.59
N ARG A 290 2.83 -13.41 -16.51
CA ARG A 290 1.60 -13.63 -15.74
C ARG A 290 1.19 -12.40 -14.94
N THR A 291 2.15 -11.68 -14.34
CA THR A 291 1.90 -10.62 -13.35
C THR A 291 2.15 -9.20 -13.88
N GLN A 292 2.86 -9.05 -14.97
CA GLN A 292 3.37 -7.77 -15.52
C GLN A 292 4.13 -6.95 -14.47
N GLY A 293 4.83 -7.63 -13.56
CA GLY A 293 5.65 -7.00 -12.53
C GLY A 293 4.87 -6.38 -11.36
N TYR A 294 3.56 -6.63 -11.24
CA TYR A 294 2.76 -6.18 -10.11
C TYR A 294 3.09 -7.03 -8.87
N VAL A 295 3.58 -6.38 -7.83
CA VAL A 295 4.05 -7.05 -6.60
C VAL A 295 2.95 -7.90 -5.95
N GLY A 296 1.71 -7.36 -5.87
CA GLY A 296 0.59 -8.08 -5.27
C GLY A 296 0.20 -9.35 -6.06
N ASP A 297 0.09 -9.25 -7.39
CA ASP A 297 -0.18 -10.42 -8.24
C ASP A 297 1.00 -11.41 -8.21
N THR A 298 2.24 -10.93 -8.07
CA THR A 298 3.43 -11.80 -7.97
C THR A 298 3.45 -12.53 -6.63
N ALA A 299 3.16 -11.84 -5.54
CA ALA A 299 3.06 -12.47 -4.23
C ALA A 299 2.00 -13.59 -4.23
N LEU A 300 0.79 -13.28 -4.70
CA LEU A 300 -0.28 -14.27 -4.85
C LEU A 300 0.16 -15.45 -5.72
N LEU A 301 0.76 -15.18 -6.89
CA LEU A 301 1.20 -16.23 -7.80
C LEU A 301 2.20 -17.18 -7.16
N LEU A 302 3.20 -16.65 -6.47
CA LEU A 302 4.26 -17.44 -5.87
C LEU A 302 3.77 -18.23 -4.64
N THR A 303 2.94 -17.63 -3.80
CA THR A 303 2.41 -18.29 -2.60
C THR A 303 1.42 -19.40 -2.95
N GLU A 304 0.50 -19.16 -3.88
CA GLU A 304 -0.46 -20.17 -4.33
C GLU A 304 0.21 -21.32 -5.10
N ALA A 305 1.22 -21.00 -5.94
CA ALA A 305 1.98 -22.04 -6.64
C ALA A 305 2.83 -22.89 -5.70
N LEU A 306 3.34 -22.30 -4.60
CA LEU A 306 4.02 -23.02 -3.54
C LEU A 306 3.07 -23.97 -2.84
N LEU A 307 1.89 -23.50 -2.43
CA LEU A 307 0.88 -24.33 -1.77
C LEU A 307 0.43 -25.48 -2.66
N ALA A 308 0.22 -25.24 -3.95
CA ALA A 308 -0.15 -26.27 -4.90
C ALA A 308 0.94 -27.33 -5.08
N ALA A 309 2.21 -26.90 -5.15
CA ALA A 309 3.34 -27.84 -5.26
C ALA A 309 3.56 -28.63 -3.98
N PHE A 310 3.27 -28.07 -2.82
CA PHE A 310 3.30 -28.78 -1.55
C PHE A 310 2.17 -29.80 -1.43
N ASP A 311 0.95 -29.42 -1.87
CA ASP A 311 -0.24 -30.29 -1.82
C ASP A 311 -0.13 -31.52 -2.75
N ASP A 312 0.52 -31.37 -3.91
CA ASP A 312 0.72 -32.47 -4.85
C ASP A 312 2.02 -33.27 -4.66
N GLY A 313 2.81 -32.94 -3.62
CA GLY A 313 4.06 -33.60 -3.29
C GLY A 313 5.20 -33.31 -4.28
N SER A 314 5.12 -32.23 -5.04
CA SER A 314 6.17 -31.83 -5.98
C SER A 314 7.38 -31.29 -5.24
N GLU A 315 8.59 -31.72 -5.65
CA GLU A 315 9.86 -31.25 -5.06
C GLU A 315 10.19 -29.79 -5.35
N THR A 316 9.45 -29.14 -6.26
CA THR A 316 9.68 -27.75 -6.68
C THR A 316 8.47 -27.17 -7.42
N VAL A 317 8.38 -25.84 -7.48
CA VAL A 317 7.38 -25.13 -8.29
C VAL A 317 7.71 -25.27 -9.79
N THR A 318 6.71 -25.65 -10.57
CA THR A 318 6.79 -25.77 -12.03
C THR A 318 5.96 -24.69 -12.73
N THR A 319 6.11 -24.59 -14.06
CA THR A 319 5.22 -23.75 -14.89
C THR A 319 3.75 -24.18 -14.79
N ALA A 320 3.48 -25.48 -14.58
CA ALA A 320 2.11 -25.97 -14.43
C ALA A 320 1.45 -25.41 -13.17
N HIS A 321 2.17 -25.38 -12.04
CA HIS A 321 1.66 -24.77 -10.79
C HIS A 321 1.40 -23.28 -11.00
N LEU A 322 2.35 -22.55 -11.62
CA LEU A 322 2.15 -21.12 -11.92
C LEU A 322 0.95 -20.90 -12.84
N ASP A 323 0.74 -21.74 -13.85
CA ASP A 323 -0.35 -21.61 -14.82
C ASP A 323 -1.73 -21.95 -14.21
N ALA A 324 -1.76 -22.82 -13.20
CA ALA A 324 -2.99 -23.17 -12.47
C ALA A 324 -3.53 -22.05 -11.58
N VAL A 325 -2.67 -21.12 -11.13
CA VAL A 325 -3.09 -20.03 -10.25
C VAL A 325 -4.00 -19.04 -10.98
N THR A 326 -5.15 -18.74 -10.39
CA THR A 326 -6.06 -17.70 -10.88
C THR A 326 -5.62 -16.33 -10.36
N LEU A 327 -5.18 -15.47 -11.26
CA LEU A 327 -4.80 -14.08 -10.94
C LEU A 327 -5.95 -13.10 -11.14
N SER A 328 -5.71 -11.84 -10.78
CA SER A 328 -6.67 -10.76 -10.98
C SER A 328 -7.13 -10.63 -12.45
N ALA A 329 -8.35 -10.15 -12.67
CA ALA A 329 -8.87 -9.90 -14.02
C ALA A 329 -7.96 -8.96 -14.83
N ARG A 330 -7.29 -7.99 -14.15
CA ARG A 330 -6.26 -7.13 -14.74
C ARG A 330 -5.11 -7.94 -15.32
N ALA A 331 -4.53 -8.84 -14.49
CA ALA A 331 -3.39 -9.66 -14.89
C ALA A 331 -3.74 -10.59 -16.05
N ALA A 332 -4.89 -11.27 -15.96
CA ALA A 332 -5.39 -12.15 -17.02
C ALA A 332 -5.60 -11.41 -18.34
N ALA A 333 -6.24 -10.23 -18.32
CA ALA A 333 -6.45 -9.43 -19.51
C ALA A 333 -5.13 -8.94 -20.14
N ALA A 334 -4.15 -8.57 -19.32
CA ALA A 334 -2.85 -8.14 -19.82
C ALA A 334 -2.03 -9.32 -20.39
N GLU A 335 -2.10 -10.50 -19.79
CA GLU A 335 -1.45 -11.71 -20.31
C GLU A 335 -2.01 -12.09 -21.70
N ILE A 336 -3.34 -12.03 -21.88
CA ILE A 336 -3.96 -12.29 -23.18
C ILE A 336 -3.44 -11.31 -24.25
N LYS A 337 -3.31 -10.02 -23.90
CA LYS A 337 -2.75 -9.01 -24.83
C LYS A 337 -1.31 -9.29 -25.21
N LEU A 338 -0.49 -9.80 -24.30
CA LEU A 338 0.90 -10.17 -24.56
C LEU A 338 1.02 -11.43 -25.41
N ARG A 339 0.06 -12.34 -25.34
CA ARG A 339 -0.01 -13.55 -26.19
C ARG A 339 -0.58 -13.29 -27.58
N ALA A 340 -1.35 -12.21 -27.76
CA ALA A 340 -1.94 -11.87 -29.05
C ALA A 340 -0.82 -11.49 -30.05
N PRO A 341 -0.84 -12.00 -31.28
CA PRO A 341 0.13 -11.57 -32.30
C PRO A 341 -0.02 -10.06 -32.54
N ALA A 342 1.15 -9.39 -32.70
CA ALA A 342 1.16 -7.95 -32.95
C ALA A 342 0.24 -7.60 -34.11
N ALA A 343 -0.74 -6.73 -33.89
CA ALA A 343 -1.64 -6.29 -34.93
C ALA A 343 -0.82 -5.69 -36.10
N PRO A 344 -1.09 -6.03 -37.36
CA PRO A 344 -0.36 -5.48 -38.48
C PRO A 344 -0.45 -3.94 -38.44
N PRO A 345 0.63 -3.23 -38.77
CA PRO A 345 0.66 -1.78 -38.72
C PRO A 345 -0.50 -1.20 -39.54
N SER A 346 -1.35 -0.39 -38.89
CA SER A 346 -2.48 0.24 -39.56
C SER A 346 -1.96 1.03 -40.75
N LYS A 347 -2.40 0.70 -41.97
CA LYS A 347 -2.07 1.47 -43.18
C LYS A 347 -2.57 2.91 -42.97
N ARG A 348 -1.66 3.84 -42.69
CA ARG A 348 -1.98 5.27 -42.66
C ARG A 348 -2.64 5.61 -43.99
N ARG A 349 -3.93 5.93 -43.95
CA ARG A 349 -4.68 6.47 -45.07
C ARG A 349 -4.03 7.80 -45.45
N LYS A 350 -3.30 7.82 -46.57
CA LYS A 350 -2.79 9.07 -47.14
C LYS A 350 -4.03 9.93 -47.49
N LEU A 351 -4.26 11.01 -46.74
CA LEU A 351 -5.19 12.07 -47.18
C LEU A 351 -4.61 12.63 -48.49
N LYS A 352 -5.30 12.41 -49.60
CA LYS A 352 -5.09 13.17 -50.84
C LYS A 352 -5.56 14.61 -50.56
N VAL A 353 -4.65 15.53 -50.42
CA VAL A 353 -4.96 16.96 -50.50
C VAL A 353 -5.26 17.24 -51.96
N ALA A 354 -6.54 17.51 -52.27
CA ALA A 354 -6.93 18.07 -53.54
C ALA A 354 -6.57 19.56 -53.53
N VAL A 355 -5.60 19.92 -54.34
CA VAL A 355 -5.32 21.33 -54.68
C VAL A 355 -6.28 21.66 -55.82
N SER A 356 -7.12 22.65 -55.62
CA SER A 356 -7.80 23.44 -56.66
C SER A 356 -7.76 24.90 -56.24
#